data_f15f2b717c475fe88fbc685d6ed47a79
#
_entry.id   f15f2b717c475fe88fbc685d6ed47a79
#
_cell.length_a   1.000
_cell.length_b   1.000
_cell.length_c   1.000
_cell.angle_alpha   90.00
_cell.angle_beta   90.00
_cell.angle_gamma   90.00
#
_symmetry.space_group_name_H-M   'P 1'
#
loop_
_entity.id
_entity.type
_entity.pdbx_description
1 polymer ?
#
loop_
_entity_poly.entity_id
_entity_poly.type
_entity_poly.pdbx_seq_one_letter_code
_entity_poly.pdbx_strand_id
1 'polypeptide(L)'
;FGLLTGFGFALLYTIVGLPLARYADAAHRVWIMTICVALWSLMTVLCGLATEITIGSVTIGAFWVLLVCRVGVGIGEAGCTPPANSLIADYYAPRDRSQALGVYAMGVTLGTMFANLIGGWVTDVFDWRTAFYVVGLPGVLIAVVFKLTVKEPPRGFTDPKGTQSADRVSLREAIQELLTKPAFWLMTGGATVAAFCGY
;
A
#
# COMPACT_ATOMS: atom_id res chain seq x y z
N PHE A 1 -19.78 7.34 5.68
CA PHE A 1 -18.36 7.41 6.10
C PHE A 1 -17.76 5.99 6.23
N GLY A 2 -18.40 5.01 6.90
CA GLY A 2 -17.88 3.66 7.08
C GLY A 2 -17.53 2.90 5.80
N LEU A 3 -18.19 3.19 4.66
CA LEU A 3 -17.83 2.64 3.34
C LEU A 3 -16.53 3.22 2.78
N LEU A 4 -16.23 4.49 3.09
CA LEU A 4 -15.02 5.20 2.60
C LEU A 4 -13.76 4.87 3.39
N THR A 5 -13.89 4.52 4.66
CA THR A 5 -12.76 4.38 5.58
C THR A 5 -12.76 3.06 6.37
N GLY A 6 -13.87 2.31 6.34
CA GLY A 6 -14.05 1.11 7.15
C GLY A 6 -13.99 -0.20 6.38
N PHE A 7 -14.90 -1.10 6.71
CA PHE A 7 -14.91 -2.49 6.23
C PHE A 7 -14.88 -2.63 4.69
N GLY A 8 -15.59 -1.75 3.97
CA GLY A 8 -15.59 -1.79 2.50
C GLY A 8 -14.20 -1.52 1.90
N PHE A 9 -13.46 -0.57 2.46
CA PHE A 9 -12.08 -0.28 2.07
C PHE A 9 -11.15 -1.46 2.38
N ALA A 10 -11.24 -2.03 3.59
CA ALA A 10 -10.43 -3.18 4.00
C ALA A 10 -10.68 -4.42 3.14
N LEU A 11 -11.94 -4.68 2.79
CA LEU A 11 -12.32 -5.79 1.92
C LEU A 11 -11.71 -5.63 0.52
N LEU A 12 -11.84 -4.44 -0.06
CA LEU A 12 -11.30 -4.12 -1.38
C LEU A 12 -9.77 -4.20 -1.39
N TYR A 13 -9.13 -3.67 -0.37
CA TYR A 13 -7.68 -3.77 -0.18
C TYR A 13 -7.21 -5.22 -0.17
N THR A 14 -7.92 -6.11 0.54
CA THR A 14 -7.59 -7.53 0.63
C THR A 14 -7.79 -8.25 -0.70
N ILE A 15 -8.93 -8.02 -1.37
CA ILE A 15 -9.27 -8.67 -2.65
C ILE A 15 -8.27 -8.28 -3.75
N VAL A 16 -7.88 -7.01 -3.81
CA VAL A 16 -6.94 -6.51 -4.81
C VAL A 16 -5.49 -6.84 -4.45
N GLY A 17 -5.16 -6.83 -3.17
CA GLY A 17 -3.81 -7.08 -2.67
C GLY A 17 -3.26 -8.46 -3.04
N LEU A 18 -4.08 -9.50 -2.97
CA LEU A 18 -3.67 -10.87 -3.31
C LEU A 18 -3.24 -11.04 -4.79
N PRO A 19 -4.03 -10.64 -5.80
CA PRO A 19 -3.60 -10.69 -7.20
C PRO A 19 -2.37 -9.81 -7.48
N LEU A 20 -2.32 -8.59 -6.88
CA LEU A 20 -1.18 -7.69 -7.06
C LEU A 20 0.11 -8.27 -6.47
N ALA A 21 0.05 -8.89 -5.29
CA ALA A 21 1.19 -9.57 -4.68
C ALA A 21 1.74 -10.65 -5.61
N ARG A 22 0.87 -11.48 -6.18
CA ARG A 22 1.28 -12.51 -7.15
C ARG A 22 1.86 -11.94 -8.44
N TYR A 23 1.28 -10.86 -8.93
CA TYR A 23 1.82 -10.15 -10.09
C TYR A 23 3.22 -9.59 -9.78
N ALA A 24 3.43 -9.07 -8.58
CA ALA A 24 4.72 -8.57 -8.11
C ALA A 24 5.78 -9.68 -8.03
N ASP A 25 5.38 -10.93 -7.76
CA ASP A 25 6.30 -12.08 -7.77
C ASP A 25 6.84 -12.41 -9.17
N ALA A 26 6.16 -12.01 -10.22
CA ALA A 26 6.56 -12.30 -11.60
C ALA A 26 7.14 -11.09 -12.33
N ALA A 27 6.73 -9.87 -11.95
CA ALA A 27 7.03 -8.63 -12.64
C ALA A 27 8.16 -7.83 -11.98
N HIS A 28 8.47 -6.68 -12.55
CA HIS A 28 9.49 -5.75 -12.07
C HIS A 28 8.95 -4.94 -10.87
N ARG A 29 9.42 -5.25 -9.65
CA ARG A 29 8.88 -4.73 -8.38
C ARG A 29 8.98 -3.22 -8.27
N VAL A 30 10.10 -2.63 -8.71
CA VAL A 30 10.31 -1.17 -8.69
C VAL A 30 9.28 -0.47 -9.57
N TRP A 31 8.92 -1.02 -10.74
CA TRP A 31 7.88 -0.46 -11.59
C TRP A 31 6.49 -0.54 -10.94
N ILE A 32 6.17 -1.68 -10.34
CA ILE A 32 4.89 -1.87 -9.65
C ILE A 32 4.74 -0.85 -8.53
N MET A 33 5.76 -0.73 -7.67
CA MET A 33 5.74 0.24 -6.57
C MET A 33 5.62 1.67 -7.08
N THR A 34 6.37 2.03 -8.13
CA THR A 34 6.30 3.37 -8.73
C THR A 34 4.88 3.69 -9.21
N ILE A 35 4.27 2.77 -9.97
CA ILE A 35 2.90 2.94 -10.49
C ILE A 35 1.90 3.02 -9.33
N CYS A 36 2.02 2.15 -8.35
CA CYS A 36 1.14 2.12 -7.19
C CYS A 36 1.23 3.41 -6.37
N VAL A 37 2.44 3.90 -6.07
CA VAL A 37 2.65 5.17 -5.35
C VAL A 37 2.11 6.34 -6.16
N ALA A 38 2.38 6.39 -7.46
CA ALA A 38 1.86 7.44 -8.35
C ALA A 38 0.32 7.41 -8.41
N LEU A 39 -0.27 6.22 -8.52
CA LEU A 39 -1.72 6.03 -8.58
C LEU A 39 -2.39 6.53 -7.29
N TRP A 40 -1.95 6.05 -6.12
CA TRP A 40 -2.60 6.47 -4.87
C TRP A 40 -2.42 7.97 -4.62
N SER A 41 -1.24 8.52 -4.95
CA SER A 41 -0.96 9.95 -4.78
C SER A 41 -1.82 10.80 -5.70
N LEU A 42 -1.98 10.39 -6.97
CA LEU A 42 -2.87 11.05 -7.92
C LEU A 42 -4.33 10.98 -7.44
N MET A 43 -4.79 9.80 -7.00
CA MET A 43 -6.14 9.64 -6.46
C MET A 43 -6.37 10.50 -5.21
N THR A 44 -5.34 10.67 -4.38
CA THR A 44 -5.38 11.57 -3.23
C THR A 44 -5.55 13.03 -3.67
N VAL A 45 -4.82 13.49 -4.68
CA VAL A 45 -4.99 14.83 -5.26
C VAL A 45 -6.42 15.00 -5.82
N LEU A 46 -6.92 13.98 -6.55
CA LEU A 46 -8.28 13.98 -7.10
C LEU A 46 -9.37 14.03 -6.01
N CYS A 47 -9.12 13.49 -4.81
CA CYS A 47 -10.03 13.69 -3.68
C CYS A 47 -10.20 15.18 -3.34
N GLY A 48 -9.15 15.98 -3.44
CA GLY A 48 -9.23 17.43 -3.24
C GLY A 48 -10.05 18.16 -4.32
N LEU A 49 -10.12 17.59 -5.53
CA LEU A 49 -10.94 18.10 -6.64
C LEU A 49 -12.39 17.60 -6.61
N ALA A 50 -12.77 16.76 -5.65
CA ALA A 50 -14.10 16.15 -5.61
C ALA A 50 -15.20 17.22 -5.48
N THR A 51 -15.99 17.35 -6.53
CA THR A 51 -17.16 18.21 -6.65
C THR A 51 -18.30 17.41 -7.28
N GLU A 52 -19.49 17.97 -7.28
CA GLU A 52 -20.57 17.40 -8.09
C GLU A 52 -20.26 17.55 -9.57
N ILE A 53 -20.34 16.44 -10.30
CA ILE A 53 -20.10 16.41 -11.74
C ILE A 53 -21.42 16.20 -12.45
N THR A 54 -21.83 17.16 -13.26
CA THR A 54 -23.04 17.04 -14.08
C THR A 54 -22.65 16.78 -15.53
N ILE A 55 -23.08 15.62 -16.04
CA ILE A 55 -22.88 15.22 -17.44
C ILE A 55 -24.26 15.05 -18.08
N GLY A 56 -24.69 16.05 -18.87
CA GLY A 56 -26.02 16.08 -19.45
C GLY A 56 -27.11 16.15 -18.38
N SER A 57 -27.98 15.16 -18.30
CA SER A 57 -29.07 15.06 -17.31
C SER A 57 -28.70 14.28 -16.03
N VAL A 58 -27.48 13.74 -15.95
CA VAL A 58 -27.03 12.92 -14.81
C VAL A 58 -26.09 13.74 -13.94
N THR A 59 -26.45 13.90 -12.66
CA THR A 59 -25.58 14.54 -11.65
C THR A 59 -24.99 13.45 -10.75
N ILE A 60 -23.66 13.34 -10.77
CA ILE A 60 -22.87 12.48 -9.89
C ILE A 60 -22.47 13.31 -8.68
N GLY A 61 -23.01 12.98 -7.51
CA GLY A 61 -22.71 13.70 -6.28
C GLY A 61 -21.22 13.52 -5.88
N ALA A 62 -20.66 14.52 -5.20
CA ALA A 62 -19.29 14.54 -4.73
C ALA A 62 -18.90 13.29 -3.91
N PHE A 63 -19.85 12.66 -3.23
CA PHE A 63 -19.63 11.41 -2.49
C PHE A 63 -19.14 10.27 -3.39
N TRP A 64 -19.76 10.08 -4.56
CA TRP A 64 -19.37 9.02 -5.49
C TRP A 64 -17.98 9.27 -6.10
N VAL A 65 -17.67 10.53 -6.37
CA VAL A 65 -16.33 10.94 -6.83
C VAL A 65 -15.29 10.59 -5.77
N LEU A 66 -15.53 10.97 -4.52
CA LEU A 66 -14.66 10.62 -3.39
C LEU A 66 -14.53 9.10 -3.22
N LEU A 67 -15.63 8.35 -3.37
CA LEU A 67 -15.60 6.89 -3.24
C LEU A 67 -14.69 6.26 -4.31
N VAL A 68 -14.81 6.68 -5.56
CA VAL A 68 -13.96 6.18 -6.66
C VAL A 68 -12.48 6.52 -6.41
N CYS A 69 -12.19 7.75 -5.99
CA CYS A 69 -10.83 8.15 -5.64
C CYS A 69 -10.28 7.32 -4.47
N ARG A 70 -11.07 7.04 -3.43
CA ARG A 70 -10.67 6.19 -2.29
C ARG A 70 -10.43 4.74 -2.70
N VAL A 71 -11.25 4.20 -3.60
CA VAL A 71 -11.00 2.88 -4.20
C VAL A 71 -9.65 2.87 -4.93
N GLY A 72 -9.35 3.91 -5.71
CA GLY A 72 -8.06 4.05 -6.39
C GLY A 72 -6.87 4.16 -5.43
N VAL A 73 -7.02 4.89 -4.31
CA VAL A 73 -6.02 4.92 -3.23
C VAL A 73 -5.79 3.51 -2.67
N GLY A 74 -6.86 2.78 -2.34
CA GLY A 74 -6.76 1.43 -1.78
C GLY A 74 -6.08 0.44 -2.73
N ILE A 75 -6.34 0.53 -4.04
CA ILE A 75 -5.67 -0.29 -5.07
C ILE A 75 -4.17 0.03 -5.11
N GLY A 76 -3.80 1.32 -5.13
CA GLY A 76 -2.41 1.74 -5.14
C GLY A 76 -1.65 1.31 -3.88
N GLU A 77 -2.26 1.48 -2.72
CA GLU A 77 -1.67 1.13 -1.43
C GLU A 77 -1.47 -0.39 -1.29
N ALA A 78 -2.46 -1.19 -1.69
CA ALA A 78 -2.40 -2.66 -1.62
C ALA A 78 -1.24 -3.26 -2.43
N GLY A 79 -0.82 -2.58 -3.51
CA GLY A 79 0.25 -3.04 -4.38
C GLY A 79 1.67 -2.71 -3.91
N CYS A 80 1.86 -1.97 -2.81
CA CYS A 80 3.20 -1.52 -2.39
C CYS A 80 3.87 -2.45 -1.38
N THR A 81 3.17 -2.94 -0.40
CA THR A 81 3.76 -3.72 0.71
C THR A 81 4.40 -5.03 0.27
N PRO A 82 3.77 -5.88 -0.57
CA PRO A 82 4.39 -7.13 -0.99
C PRO A 82 5.71 -6.94 -1.76
N PRO A 83 5.77 -6.10 -2.81
CA PRO A 83 7.03 -5.88 -3.54
C PRO A 83 8.07 -5.15 -2.68
N ALA A 84 7.69 -4.27 -1.74
CA ALA A 84 8.62 -3.62 -0.82
C ALA A 84 9.33 -4.64 0.06
N ASN A 85 8.59 -5.56 0.69
CA ASN A 85 9.16 -6.62 1.51
C ASN A 85 10.09 -7.52 0.70
N SER A 86 9.70 -7.86 -0.53
CA SER A 86 10.52 -8.66 -1.44
C SER A 86 11.81 -7.93 -1.86
N LEU A 87 11.74 -6.63 -2.14
CA LEU A 87 12.93 -5.82 -2.45
C LEU A 87 13.88 -5.75 -1.26
N ILE A 88 13.36 -5.49 -0.05
CA ILE A 88 14.17 -5.45 1.17
C ILE A 88 14.86 -6.79 1.40
N ALA A 89 14.16 -7.91 1.17
CA ALA A 89 14.74 -9.24 1.31
C ALA A 89 15.90 -9.49 0.34
N ASP A 90 15.87 -8.90 -0.86
CA ASP A 90 16.94 -9.03 -1.84
C ASP A 90 18.09 -8.03 -1.65
N TYR A 91 17.81 -6.85 -1.06
CA TYR A 91 18.85 -5.86 -0.77
C TYR A 91 19.68 -6.16 0.48
N TYR A 92 19.05 -6.79 1.50
CA TYR A 92 19.67 -7.01 2.80
C TYR A 92 19.94 -8.50 3.05
N ALA A 93 21.13 -8.79 3.60
CA ALA A 93 21.47 -10.15 4.01
C ALA A 93 20.46 -10.68 5.04
N PRO A 94 20.23 -12.00 5.13
CA PRO A 94 19.25 -12.60 6.05
C PRO A 94 19.38 -12.12 7.49
N ARG A 95 20.60 -11.86 7.94
CA ARG A 95 20.91 -11.35 9.26
C ARG A 95 20.34 -9.96 9.53
N ASP A 96 20.32 -9.09 8.52
CA ASP A 96 19.98 -7.66 8.66
C ASP A 96 18.54 -7.35 8.18
N ARG A 97 17.84 -8.33 7.59
CA ARG A 97 16.47 -8.19 7.04
C ARG A 97 15.44 -7.70 8.07
N SER A 98 15.50 -8.27 9.29
CA SER A 98 14.55 -7.90 10.34
C SER A 98 14.70 -6.43 10.75
N GLN A 99 15.92 -5.93 10.81
CA GLN A 99 16.20 -4.53 11.10
C GLN A 99 15.70 -3.62 9.98
N ALA A 100 15.99 -3.97 8.72
CA ALA A 100 15.53 -3.21 7.57
C ALA A 100 14.00 -3.15 7.46
N LEU A 101 13.32 -4.29 7.71
CA LEU A 101 11.87 -4.35 7.78
C LEU A 101 11.29 -3.53 8.94
N GLY A 102 11.98 -3.51 10.09
CA GLY A 102 11.61 -2.67 11.22
C GLY A 102 11.67 -1.18 10.88
N VAL A 103 12.75 -0.74 10.23
CA VAL A 103 12.88 0.65 9.74
C VAL A 103 11.79 0.98 8.71
N TYR A 104 11.51 0.07 7.79
CA TYR A 104 10.42 0.23 6.83
C TYR A 104 9.05 0.39 7.51
N ALA A 105 8.78 -0.44 8.52
CA ALA A 105 7.52 -0.39 9.28
C ALA A 105 7.37 0.94 10.07
N MET A 106 8.46 1.54 10.54
CA MET A 106 8.42 2.86 11.18
C MET A 106 7.86 3.94 10.24
N GLY A 107 8.04 3.79 8.94
CA GLY A 107 7.48 4.69 7.93
C GLY A 107 5.97 4.85 8.04
N VAL A 108 5.24 3.79 8.37
CA VAL A 108 3.78 3.83 8.57
C VAL A 108 3.43 4.69 9.78
N THR A 109 4.09 4.44 10.93
CA THR A 109 3.84 5.19 12.17
C THR A 109 4.19 6.67 12.03
N LEU A 110 5.36 6.97 11.48
CA LEU A 110 5.79 8.35 11.22
C LEU A 110 4.90 9.03 10.20
N GLY A 111 4.52 8.32 9.13
CA GLY A 111 3.61 8.83 8.11
C GLY A 111 2.25 9.21 8.69
N THR A 112 1.68 8.35 9.53
CA THR A 112 0.41 8.62 10.23
C THR A 112 0.53 9.82 11.17
N MET A 113 1.63 9.91 11.92
CA MET A 113 1.89 11.05 12.80
C MET A 113 1.95 12.37 12.01
N PHE A 114 2.76 12.42 10.95
CA PHE A 114 2.88 13.61 10.11
C PHE A 114 1.58 13.94 9.37
N ALA A 115 0.85 12.94 8.91
CA ALA A 115 -0.45 13.13 8.26
C ALA A 115 -1.45 13.81 9.20
N ASN A 116 -1.52 13.39 10.46
CA ASN A 116 -2.39 14.02 11.46
C ASN A 116 -1.95 15.44 11.81
N LEU A 117 -0.65 15.67 12.02
CA LEU A 117 -0.12 16.99 12.36
C LEU A 117 -0.26 17.98 11.21
N ILE A 118 0.21 17.62 10.03
CA ILE A 118 0.19 18.50 8.85
C ILE A 118 -1.24 18.62 8.31
N GLY A 119 -1.96 17.52 8.21
CA GLY A 119 -3.33 17.51 7.70
C GLY A 119 -4.28 18.29 8.59
N GLY A 120 -4.17 18.14 9.92
CA GLY A 120 -4.93 18.93 10.89
C GLY A 120 -4.62 20.42 10.75
N TRP A 121 -3.34 20.79 10.81
CA TRP A 121 -2.93 22.20 10.68
C TRP A 121 -3.36 22.85 9.36
N VAL A 122 -3.20 22.14 8.24
CA VAL A 122 -3.61 22.64 6.91
C VAL A 122 -5.13 22.80 6.84
N THR A 123 -5.88 21.88 7.43
CA THR A 123 -7.35 21.94 7.43
C THR A 123 -7.86 23.10 8.30
N ASP A 124 -7.18 23.42 9.39
CA ASP A 124 -7.54 24.51 10.29
C ASP A 124 -7.23 25.89 9.67
N VAL A 125 -6.10 26.01 8.94
CA VAL A 125 -5.63 27.30 8.38
C VAL A 125 -6.22 27.57 7.00
N PHE A 126 -6.46 26.56 6.18
CA PHE A 126 -6.95 26.68 4.81
C PHE A 126 -8.30 25.99 4.66
N ASP A 127 -8.29 24.79 4.06
CA ASP A 127 -9.46 23.94 3.91
C ASP A 127 -9.06 22.45 3.75
N TRP A 128 -10.03 21.56 3.82
CA TRP A 128 -9.80 20.13 3.71
C TRP A 128 -9.30 19.73 2.30
N ARG A 129 -9.64 20.48 1.24
CA ARG A 129 -9.17 20.21 -0.13
C ARG A 129 -7.68 20.47 -0.25
N THR A 130 -7.22 21.57 0.32
CA THR A 130 -5.79 21.92 0.37
C THR A 130 -4.97 20.83 1.07
N ALA A 131 -5.50 20.22 2.11
CA ALA A 131 -4.83 19.10 2.77
C ALA A 131 -4.57 17.92 1.81
N PHE A 132 -5.50 17.58 0.93
CA PHE A 132 -5.30 16.54 -0.08
C PHE A 132 -4.21 16.90 -1.09
N TYR A 133 -4.10 18.17 -1.49
CA TYR A 133 -3.03 18.61 -2.39
C TYR A 133 -1.67 18.58 -1.72
N VAL A 134 -1.58 19.05 -0.49
CA VAL A 134 -0.33 19.08 0.29
C VAL A 134 0.22 17.69 0.54
N VAL A 135 -0.64 16.68 0.73
CA VAL A 135 -0.23 15.29 0.94
C VAL A 135 -0.03 14.56 -0.38
N GLY A 136 -0.88 14.75 -1.36
CA GLY A 136 -0.87 14.00 -2.60
C GLY A 136 0.23 14.40 -3.58
N LEU A 137 0.49 15.70 -3.76
CA LEU A 137 1.50 16.17 -4.72
C LEU A 137 2.93 15.70 -4.39
N PRO A 138 3.41 15.78 -3.13
CA PRO A 138 4.71 15.23 -2.78
C PRO A 138 4.82 13.73 -3.06
N GLY A 139 3.73 12.98 -2.91
CA GLY A 139 3.71 11.54 -3.20
C GLY A 139 3.98 11.22 -4.67
N VAL A 140 3.46 12.03 -5.61
CA VAL A 140 3.78 11.89 -7.04
C VAL A 140 5.27 12.14 -7.29
N LEU A 141 5.83 13.17 -6.66
CA LEU A 141 7.27 13.47 -6.75
C LEU A 141 8.11 12.30 -6.19
N ILE A 142 7.72 11.75 -5.04
CA ILE A 142 8.37 10.60 -4.43
C ILE A 142 8.34 9.39 -5.36
N ALA A 143 7.24 9.13 -6.08
CA ALA A 143 7.15 8.04 -7.04
C ALA A 143 8.20 8.19 -8.16
N VAL A 144 8.39 9.41 -8.67
CA VAL A 144 9.41 9.70 -9.69
C VAL A 144 10.82 9.52 -9.13
N VAL A 145 11.11 10.09 -7.95
CA VAL A 145 12.41 9.95 -7.28
C VAL A 145 12.72 8.48 -6.99
N PHE A 146 11.75 7.73 -6.49
CA PHE A 146 11.89 6.30 -6.23
C PHE A 146 12.27 5.55 -7.51
N LYS A 147 11.59 5.82 -8.62
CA LYS A 147 11.89 5.19 -9.92
C LYS A 147 13.29 5.50 -10.43
N LEU A 148 13.79 6.70 -10.19
CA LEU A 148 15.09 7.14 -10.67
C LEU A 148 16.24 6.64 -9.78
N THR A 149 15.99 6.44 -8.50
CA THR A 149 17.02 6.09 -7.50
C THR A 149 17.11 4.61 -7.19
N VAL A 150 15.97 3.90 -7.14
CA VAL A 150 15.93 2.48 -6.76
C VAL A 150 16.11 1.59 -7.99
N LYS A 151 17.10 0.71 -7.93
CA LYS A 151 17.37 -0.29 -8.97
C LYS A 151 16.68 -1.61 -8.58
N GLU A 152 16.28 -2.40 -9.56
CA GLU A 152 15.75 -3.75 -9.32
C GLU A 152 16.90 -4.73 -9.09
N PRO A 153 17.06 -5.32 -7.90
CA PRO A 153 18.06 -6.37 -7.69
C PRO A 153 17.59 -7.68 -8.31
N PRO A 154 18.51 -8.56 -8.74
CA PRO A 154 18.17 -9.93 -9.07
C PRO A 154 17.49 -10.62 -7.89
N ARG A 155 16.50 -11.49 -8.15
CA ARG A 155 15.81 -12.23 -7.08
C ARG A 155 16.76 -13.18 -6.38
N GLY A 156 16.69 -13.22 -5.04
CA GLY A 156 17.58 -14.04 -4.22
C GLY A 156 19.01 -13.51 -4.19
N PHE A 157 19.24 -12.22 -4.50
CA PHE A 157 20.58 -11.63 -4.60
C PHE A 157 21.43 -11.81 -3.33
N THR A 158 20.81 -11.75 -2.18
CA THR A 158 21.47 -11.91 -0.88
C THR A 158 21.23 -13.24 -0.21
N ASP A 159 20.54 -14.18 -0.88
CA ASP A 159 20.30 -15.50 -0.34
C ASP A 159 21.59 -16.37 -0.38
N PRO A 160 21.76 -17.27 0.60
CA PRO A 160 22.90 -18.20 0.59
C PRO A 160 22.94 -19.02 -0.69
N LYS A 161 24.15 -19.19 -1.26
CA LYS A 161 24.36 -20.00 -2.46
C LYS A 161 23.86 -21.43 -2.21
N GLY A 162 22.96 -21.91 -3.03
CA GLY A 162 22.34 -23.23 -2.90
C GLY A 162 20.90 -23.23 -2.34
N THR A 163 20.38 -22.08 -1.93
CA THR A 163 18.94 -21.94 -1.68
C THR A 163 18.25 -21.93 -3.04
N GLN A 164 17.64 -23.05 -3.42
CA GLN A 164 16.85 -23.12 -4.65
C GLN A 164 15.74 -22.07 -4.55
N SER A 165 15.57 -21.29 -5.61
CA SER A 165 14.33 -20.51 -5.79
C SER A 165 13.19 -21.49 -5.62
N ALA A 166 12.40 -21.33 -4.59
CA ALA A 166 11.25 -22.20 -4.38
C ALA A 166 10.44 -22.19 -5.67
N ASP A 167 10.22 -23.37 -6.24
CA ASP A 167 9.32 -23.54 -7.36
C ASP A 167 8.03 -22.82 -7.04
N ARG A 168 7.46 -22.15 -8.04
CA ARG A 168 6.24 -21.35 -7.85
C ARG A 168 5.12 -22.25 -7.31
N VAL A 169 4.98 -22.27 -6.00
CA VAL A 169 3.92 -23.03 -5.33
C VAL A 169 2.58 -22.49 -5.80
N SER A 170 1.63 -23.37 -6.12
CA SER A 170 0.30 -22.95 -6.52
C SER A 170 -0.38 -22.22 -5.36
N LEU A 171 -1.26 -21.23 -5.66
CA LEU A 171 -1.98 -20.50 -4.60
C LEU A 171 -2.75 -21.44 -3.67
N ARG A 172 -3.33 -22.50 -4.26
CA ARG A 172 -4.10 -23.48 -3.52
C ARG A 172 -3.24 -24.23 -2.50
N GLU A 173 -2.05 -24.68 -2.92
CA GLU A 173 -1.10 -25.36 -2.04
C GLU A 173 -0.58 -24.44 -0.94
N ALA A 174 -0.21 -23.20 -1.30
CA ALA A 174 0.23 -22.20 -0.32
C ALA A 174 -0.86 -21.90 0.73
N ILE A 175 -2.12 -21.71 0.31
CA ILE A 175 -3.23 -21.49 1.23
C ILE A 175 -3.46 -22.71 2.09
N GLN A 176 -3.47 -23.92 1.52
CA GLN A 176 -3.64 -25.16 2.29
C GLN A 176 -2.55 -25.32 3.34
N GLU A 177 -1.30 -25.09 2.96
CA GLU A 177 -0.17 -25.17 3.88
C GLU A 177 -0.30 -24.13 5.03
N LEU A 178 -0.64 -22.88 4.74
CA LEU A 178 -0.83 -21.84 5.74
C LEU A 178 -1.96 -22.17 6.71
N LEU A 179 -3.11 -22.63 6.21
CA LEU A 179 -4.28 -22.95 7.02
C LEU A 179 -4.05 -24.12 7.98
N THR A 180 -3.12 -25.03 7.67
CA THR A 180 -2.77 -26.17 8.52
C THR A 180 -1.79 -25.79 9.65
N LYS A 181 -1.13 -24.61 9.58
CA LYS A 181 -0.13 -24.21 10.59
C LYS A 181 -0.75 -23.42 11.73
N PRO A 182 -0.74 -23.91 12.99
CA PRO A 182 -1.28 -23.16 14.13
C PRO A 182 -0.61 -21.79 14.32
N ALA A 183 0.69 -21.69 14.01
CA ALA A 183 1.43 -20.42 14.07
C ALA A 183 0.81 -19.34 13.19
N PHE A 184 0.30 -19.69 12.00
CA PHE A 184 -0.39 -18.76 11.11
C PHE A 184 -1.61 -18.13 11.79
N TRP A 185 -2.46 -18.95 12.43
CA TRP A 185 -3.67 -18.49 13.11
C TRP A 185 -3.37 -17.62 14.32
N LEU A 186 -2.35 -17.99 15.11
CA LEU A 186 -1.92 -17.19 16.27
C LEU A 186 -1.35 -15.84 15.85
N MET A 187 -0.51 -15.81 14.82
CA MET A 187 0.05 -14.56 14.28
C MET A 187 -1.06 -13.67 13.67
N THR A 188 -1.94 -14.25 12.87
CA THR A 188 -3.06 -13.53 12.26
C THR A 188 -4.01 -13.00 13.34
N GLY A 189 -4.38 -13.81 14.31
CA GLY A 189 -5.21 -13.38 15.43
C GLY A 189 -4.58 -12.27 16.25
N GLY A 190 -3.29 -12.39 16.57
CA GLY A 190 -2.55 -11.33 17.27
C GLY A 190 -2.48 -10.03 16.49
N ALA A 191 -2.19 -10.10 15.19
CA ALA A 191 -2.18 -8.93 14.32
C ALA A 191 -3.56 -8.27 14.19
N THR A 192 -4.62 -9.09 14.11
CA THR A 192 -6.01 -8.58 14.05
C THR A 192 -6.38 -7.84 15.34
N VAL A 193 -6.06 -8.41 16.50
CA VAL A 193 -6.33 -7.74 17.78
C VAL A 193 -5.51 -6.47 17.91
N ALA A 194 -4.23 -6.49 17.55
CA ALA A 194 -3.38 -5.30 17.57
C ALA A 194 -3.92 -4.19 16.64
N ALA A 195 -4.36 -4.54 15.44
CA ALA A 195 -4.98 -3.59 14.52
C ALA A 195 -6.30 -3.03 15.08
N PHE A 196 -7.15 -3.88 15.67
CA PHE A 196 -8.40 -3.44 16.29
C PHE A 196 -8.19 -2.48 17.46
N CYS A 197 -7.16 -2.70 18.28
CA CYS A 197 -6.82 -1.81 19.39
C CYS A 197 -6.09 -0.53 18.95
N GLY A 198 -5.47 -0.52 17.77
CA GLY A 198 -4.71 0.61 17.23
C GLY A 198 -5.52 1.59 16.38
N TYR A 199 -6.75 1.22 16.04
CA TYR A 199 -7.73 2.05 15.30
C TYR A 199 -8.85 2.51 16.24
#